data_057c797987ee6865ee31fc6b71d5c6a3
#
_entry.id   057c797987ee6865ee31fc6b71d5c6a3
#
_cell.length_a   1.000
_cell.length_b   1.000
_cell.length_c   1.000
_cell.angle_alpha   90.00
_cell.angle_beta   90.00
_cell.angle_gamma   90.00
#
_symmetry.space_group_name_H-M   'P 1'
#
loop_
_entity.id
_entity.type
_entity.pdbx_description
1 polymer ?
#
loop_
_entity_poly.entity_id
_entity_poly.type
_entity_poly.pdbx_seq_one_letter_code
_entity_poly.pdbx_strand_id
1 'polypeptide(L)'
;YISNLTSNEEARVAKFNVEVTYDEFKQDTTIKGKVTCGREKISKVIVTDGKNFTQTGRTGKFRMKISDSCKFVYIVTPSGYAGDWSDGAPKFYKKVEGKKFFSFELVKIGDVSAGYNLIALGDPQPRTEMQADEFAREPLEDICKTAGELKGPTIGIALGDICFDVTELMQNWKNTIIRTGFPFYTVPGNHDYTYELRHNDALALATYEDNFGPANYAVQIGSDFIIMLDNIIYSRKNNPTKKKYYEGYSDEILEWVSGLLRLIPMDRQIYIVQH
;
A
#
# COMPACT_ATOMS: atom_id res chain seq x y z
N TYR A 1 -27.15 17.62 9.44
CA TYR A 1 -27.17 19.05 9.85
C TYR A 1 -28.38 19.70 9.25
N ILE A 2 -29.38 20.03 10.10
CA ILE A 2 -30.45 20.92 9.69
C ILE A 2 -30.33 22.12 10.61
N SER A 3 -29.89 23.24 10.09
CA SER A 3 -29.97 24.53 10.78
C SER A 3 -31.16 25.29 10.23
N ASN A 4 -32.21 25.42 11.01
CA ASN A 4 -33.23 26.47 10.79
C ASN A 4 -32.75 27.73 11.50
N LEU A 5 -32.25 28.69 10.75
CA LEU A 5 -32.07 30.06 11.19
C LEU A 5 -33.34 30.84 10.92
N THR A 6 -34.16 31.02 11.94
CA THR A 6 -35.13 32.11 11.95
C THR A 6 -34.49 33.29 12.69
N SER A 7 -34.54 34.44 12.05
CA SER A 7 -34.13 35.72 12.61
C SER A 7 -34.95 36.03 13.87
N ASN A 8 -34.23 36.40 14.91
CA ASN A 8 -34.65 36.89 16.22
C ASN A 8 -34.92 35.84 17.29
N GLU A 9 -34.10 36.01 18.34
CA GLU A 9 -34.22 35.54 19.69
C GLU A 9 -33.75 34.12 20.00
N GLU A 10 -32.73 34.10 20.87
CA GLU A 10 -32.25 33.00 21.71
C GLU A 10 -32.06 31.65 21.01
N ALA A 11 -30.80 31.37 20.67
CA ALA A 11 -30.35 30.06 20.27
C ALA A 11 -30.67 29.04 21.38
N ARG A 12 -31.82 28.37 21.28
CA ARG A 12 -32.11 27.15 22.01
C ARG A 12 -31.21 26.06 21.42
N VAL A 13 -30.11 25.76 22.12
CA VAL A 13 -29.30 24.59 21.84
C VAL A 13 -30.14 23.35 22.12
N ALA A 14 -30.73 22.76 21.09
CA ALA A 14 -31.31 21.43 21.19
C ALA A 14 -30.17 20.44 21.42
N LYS A 15 -30.04 19.93 22.63
CA LYS A 15 -29.16 18.76 22.91
C LYS A 15 -29.82 17.55 22.28
N PHE A 16 -29.31 17.12 21.15
CA PHE A 16 -29.59 15.79 20.62
C PHE A 16 -28.69 14.80 21.36
N ASN A 17 -29.28 13.96 22.19
CA ASN A 17 -28.57 12.73 22.61
C ASN A 17 -28.65 11.76 21.43
N VAL A 18 -27.59 11.66 20.67
CA VAL A 18 -27.39 10.55 19.72
C VAL A 18 -26.86 9.40 20.54
N GLU A 19 -27.70 8.46 20.95
CA GLU A 19 -27.24 7.15 21.36
C GLU A 19 -26.72 6.45 20.11
N VAL A 20 -25.41 6.43 19.95
CA VAL A 20 -24.75 5.54 19.00
C VAL A 20 -24.73 4.16 19.66
N THR A 21 -25.74 3.34 19.37
CA THR A 21 -25.64 1.92 19.64
C THR A 21 -24.59 1.34 18.72
N TYR A 22 -23.42 1.10 19.25
CA TYR A 22 -22.44 0.24 18.59
C TYR A 22 -23.00 -1.17 18.64
N ASP A 23 -23.44 -1.69 17.52
CA ASP A 23 -23.67 -3.12 17.36
C ASP A 23 -22.33 -3.84 17.58
N GLU A 24 -22.13 -4.38 18.76
CA GLU A 24 -20.94 -5.17 19.15
C GLU A 24 -20.87 -6.56 18.47
N PHE A 25 -21.57 -6.79 17.39
CA PHE A 25 -21.44 -8.00 16.60
C PHE A 25 -20.48 -7.79 15.43
N LYS A 26 -19.19 -7.60 15.72
CA LYS A 26 -18.12 -7.82 14.74
C LYS A 26 -18.07 -9.31 14.41
N GLN A 27 -18.91 -9.76 13.49
CA GLN A 27 -18.80 -11.10 12.93
C GLN A 27 -17.61 -11.11 11.97
N ASP A 28 -16.57 -11.84 12.35
CA ASP A 28 -15.47 -12.15 11.43
C ASP A 28 -16.02 -12.74 10.15
N THR A 29 -15.89 -12.03 9.05
CA THR A 29 -16.31 -12.53 7.74
C THR A 29 -15.31 -13.53 7.20
N THR A 30 -15.77 -14.74 6.87
CA THR A 30 -14.92 -15.71 6.19
C THR A 30 -14.87 -15.44 4.69
N ILE A 31 -13.67 -15.21 4.18
CA ILE A 31 -13.39 -15.05 2.76
C ILE A 31 -12.66 -16.26 2.19
N LYS A 32 -12.71 -16.39 0.87
CA LYS A 32 -11.98 -17.40 0.09
C LYS A 32 -11.29 -16.70 -1.08
N GLY A 33 -10.28 -17.36 -1.64
CA GLY A 33 -9.66 -16.84 -2.85
C GLY A 33 -8.67 -17.81 -3.46
N LYS A 34 -8.00 -17.30 -4.50
CA LYS A 34 -6.95 -18.02 -5.21
C LYS A 34 -5.87 -17.07 -5.70
N VAL A 35 -4.67 -17.61 -5.87
CA VAL A 35 -3.52 -16.94 -6.50
C VAL A 35 -3.06 -17.80 -7.67
N THR A 36 -2.98 -17.18 -8.85
CA THR A 36 -2.64 -17.87 -10.11
C THR A 36 -1.70 -17.02 -10.96
N CYS A 37 -0.98 -17.66 -11.90
CA CYS A 37 -0.31 -17.02 -13.01
C CYS A 37 -0.68 -17.81 -14.28
N GLY A 38 -1.62 -17.32 -15.06
CA GLY A 38 -2.24 -18.06 -16.14
C GLY A 38 -2.89 -19.36 -15.63
N ARG A 39 -2.40 -20.52 -16.11
CA ARG A 39 -2.87 -21.83 -15.64
C ARG A 39 -2.15 -22.35 -14.40
N GLU A 40 -1.04 -21.72 -14.02
CA GLU A 40 -0.24 -22.10 -12.85
C GLU A 40 -0.96 -21.68 -11.56
N LYS A 41 -0.96 -22.58 -10.56
CA LYS A 41 -1.56 -22.37 -9.24
C LYS A 41 -0.42 -22.11 -8.26
N ILE A 42 -0.39 -20.89 -7.70
CA ILE A 42 0.72 -20.46 -6.84
C ILE A 42 0.42 -20.84 -5.40
N SER A 43 1.21 -21.75 -4.86
CA SER A 43 1.09 -22.24 -3.47
C SER A 43 2.02 -21.47 -2.52
N LYS A 44 1.72 -21.57 -1.22
CA LYS A 44 2.51 -20.94 -0.13
C LYS A 44 2.60 -19.41 -0.21
N VAL A 45 1.71 -18.76 -0.95
CA VAL A 45 1.60 -17.31 -0.96
C VAL A 45 0.97 -16.86 0.34
N ILE A 46 1.62 -15.97 1.07
CA ILE A 46 1.08 -15.36 2.28
C ILE A 46 -0.01 -14.37 1.87
N VAL A 47 -1.17 -14.47 2.49
CA VAL A 47 -2.33 -13.60 2.29
C VAL A 47 -2.70 -12.96 3.62
N THR A 48 -3.01 -11.69 3.62
CA THR A 48 -3.34 -10.93 4.82
C THR A 48 -4.45 -9.92 4.55
N ASP A 49 -5.09 -9.46 5.61
CA ASP A 49 -6.03 -8.33 5.64
C ASP A 49 -5.46 -7.12 6.40
N GLY A 50 -4.15 -7.14 6.72
CA GLY A 50 -3.49 -6.17 7.58
C GLY A 50 -3.47 -6.58 9.06
N LYS A 51 -4.12 -7.69 9.43
CA LYS A 51 -4.16 -8.20 10.81
C LYS A 51 -4.01 -9.72 10.86
N ASN A 52 -4.81 -10.41 10.07
CA ASN A 52 -4.82 -11.87 10.01
C ASN A 52 -3.98 -12.36 8.83
N PHE A 53 -3.48 -13.58 8.93
CA PHE A 53 -2.66 -14.22 7.91
C PHE A 53 -3.16 -15.61 7.58
N THR A 54 -2.98 -15.99 6.31
CA THR A 54 -3.12 -17.36 5.85
C THR A 54 -2.13 -17.61 4.71
N GLN A 55 -2.07 -18.83 4.20
CA GLN A 55 -1.27 -19.17 3.03
C GLN A 55 -2.09 -19.96 2.03
N THR A 56 -1.75 -19.79 0.73
CA THR A 56 -2.35 -20.63 -0.31
C THR A 56 -1.87 -22.07 -0.20
N GLY A 57 -2.81 -23.01 -0.35
CA GLY A 57 -2.52 -24.44 -0.44
C GLY A 57 -1.97 -24.85 -1.81
N ARG A 58 -1.71 -26.15 -2.03
CA ARG A 58 -1.20 -26.70 -3.29
C ARG A 58 -2.04 -26.36 -4.54
N THR A 59 -3.30 -26.02 -4.36
CA THR A 59 -4.21 -25.63 -5.44
C THR A 59 -4.26 -24.12 -5.67
N GLY A 60 -3.36 -23.35 -5.06
CA GLY A 60 -3.35 -21.90 -5.10
C GLY A 60 -4.52 -21.24 -4.34
N LYS A 61 -5.38 -22.02 -3.67
CA LYS A 61 -6.55 -21.51 -2.97
C LYS A 61 -6.22 -21.18 -1.51
N PHE A 62 -6.94 -20.21 -0.94
CA PHE A 62 -6.89 -19.85 0.47
C PHE A 62 -8.28 -19.62 1.06
N ARG A 63 -8.34 -19.66 2.38
CA ARG A 63 -9.50 -19.27 3.20
C ARG A 63 -8.99 -18.59 4.44
N MET A 64 -9.59 -17.46 4.83
CA MET A 64 -9.28 -16.76 6.08
C MET A 64 -10.50 -16.03 6.62
N LYS A 65 -10.45 -15.69 7.90
CA LYS A 65 -11.35 -14.74 8.51
C LYS A 65 -10.72 -13.36 8.42
N ILE A 66 -11.52 -12.35 8.10
CA ILE A 66 -11.09 -10.95 8.04
C ILE A 66 -11.89 -10.13 9.03
N SER A 67 -11.32 -9.01 9.48
CA SER A 67 -12.03 -8.01 10.26
C SER A 67 -13.05 -7.25 9.38
N ASP A 68 -14.20 -6.88 9.93
CA ASP A 68 -15.20 -6.09 9.23
C ASP A 68 -14.71 -4.68 8.87
N SER A 69 -13.69 -4.17 9.58
CA SER A 69 -13.04 -2.89 9.29
C SER A 69 -11.94 -2.96 8.22
N CYS A 70 -11.67 -4.15 7.69
CA CYS A 70 -10.61 -4.38 6.71
C CYS A 70 -10.93 -3.68 5.38
N LYS A 71 -10.02 -2.82 4.91
CA LYS A 71 -10.13 -2.16 3.60
C LYS A 71 -9.68 -3.06 2.46
N PHE A 72 -8.61 -3.84 2.68
CA PHE A 72 -7.94 -4.62 1.65
C PHE A 72 -7.72 -6.07 2.09
N VAL A 73 -7.75 -6.97 1.12
CA VAL A 73 -7.10 -8.27 1.18
C VAL A 73 -5.93 -8.24 0.21
N TYR A 74 -4.75 -8.61 0.65
CA TYR A 74 -3.54 -8.51 -0.16
C TYR A 74 -2.58 -9.67 0.10
N ILE A 75 -1.61 -9.81 -0.78
CA ILE A 75 -0.64 -10.89 -0.74
C ILE A 75 0.76 -10.34 -0.51
N VAL A 76 1.61 -11.11 0.17
CA VAL A 76 3.05 -10.96 0.01
C VAL A 76 3.37 -11.48 -1.39
N THR A 77 3.76 -10.59 -2.28
CA THR A 77 4.05 -10.96 -3.66
C THR A 77 5.15 -12.03 -3.68
N PRO A 78 4.90 -13.22 -4.25
CA PRO A 78 5.88 -14.30 -4.19
C PRO A 78 7.04 -14.08 -5.16
N SER A 79 8.18 -14.64 -4.85
CA SER A 79 9.41 -14.55 -5.63
C SER A 79 9.23 -14.97 -7.10
N GLY A 80 9.74 -14.18 -8.02
CA GLY A 80 9.63 -14.40 -9.46
C GLY A 80 8.33 -13.89 -10.10
N TYR A 81 7.45 -13.27 -9.29
CA TYR A 81 6.17 -12.74 -9.76
C TYR A 81 5.95 -11.30 -9.30
N ALA A 82 5.02 -10.63 -9.96
CA ALA A 82 4.42 -9.36 -9.50
C ALA A 82 2.91 -9.39 -9.74
N GLY A 83 2.15 -8.53 -9.08
CA GLY A 83 0.81 -8.17 -9.53
C GLY A 83 0.88 -7.45 -10.88
N ASP A 84 -0.19 -7.48 -11.66
CA ASP A 84 -0.26 -6.68 -12.88
C ASP A 84 0.07 -5.21 -12.56
N TRP A 85 1.00 -4.62 -13.31
CA TRP A 85 1.44 -3.22 -13.18
C TRP A 85 1.18 -2.39 -14.42
N SER A 86 0.29 -2.86 -15.29
CA SER A 86 -0.05 -2.20 -16.57
C SER A 86 -0.68 -0.82 -16.42
N ASP A 87 -1.08 -0.43 -15.19
CA ASP A 87 -1.52 0.92 -14.85
C ASP A 87 -0.48 1.73 -14.03
N GLY A 88 0.75 1.24 -13.93
CA GLY A 88 1.84 1.89 -13.20
C GLY A 88 1.94 1.52 -11.71
N ALA A 89 1.03 0.68 -11.17
CA ALA A 89 1.08 0.23 -9.78
C ALA A 89 0.80 -1.28 -9.68
N PRO A 90 1.70 -2.10 -9.10
CA PRO A 90 1.50 -3.53 -8.97
C PRO A 90 0.24 -3.89 -8.18
N LYS A 91 -0.63 -4.74 -8.74
CA LYS A 91 -1.92 -5.13 -8.15
C LYS A 91 -1.82 -6.37 -7.25
N PHE A 92 -1.10 -6.25 -6.15
CA PHE A 92 -0.98 -7.29 -5.11
C PHE A 92 -2.13 -7.29 -4.11
N TYR A 93 -3.10 -6.39 -4.25
CA TYR A 93 -4.21 -6.15 -3.32
C TYR A 93 -5.56 -6.13 -4.02
N LYS A 94 -6.63 -6.28 -3.23
CA LYS A 94 -8.03 -6.10 -3.65
C LYS A 94 -8.80 -5.39 -2.55
N LYS A 95 -9.64 -4.41 -2.90
CA LYS A 95 -10.59 -3.77 -1.97
C LYS A 95 -11.67 -4.77 -1.57
N VAL A 96 -12.00 -4.80 -0.28
CA VAL A 96 -12.97 -5.76 0.28
C VAL A 96 -14.38 -5.47 -0.20
N GLU A 97 -14.92 -4.29 -0.01
CA GLU A 97 -16.21 -3.81 -0.55
C GLU A 97 -17.33 -4.88 -0.49
N GLY A 98 -17.44 -5.62 0.62
CA GLY A 98 -18.43 -6.68 0.80
C GLY A 98 -18.16 -7.99 0.02
N LYS A 99 -17.08 -8.08 -0.74
CA LYS A 99 -16.71 -9.27 -1.49
C LYS A 99 -16.27 -10.39 -0.55
N LYS A 100 -16.61 -11.64 -0.89
CA LYS A 100 -16.22 -12.84 -0.14
C LYS A 100 -15.29 -13.77 -0.93
N PHE A 101 -14.96 -13.43 -2.18
CA PHE A 101 -14.03 -14.18 -3.01
C PHE A 101 -13.03 -13.25 -3.70
N PHE A 102 -11.74 -13.60 -3.58
CA PHE A 102 -10.62 -12.79 -4.08
C PHE A 102 -9.73 -13.61 -5.01
N SER A 103 -9.51 -13.11 -6.21
CA SER A 103 -8.62 -13.72 -7.20
C SER A 103 -7.44 -12.80 -7.47
N PHE A 104 -6.24 -13.30 -7.25
CA PHE A 104 -4.99 -12.63 -7.59
C PHE A 104 -4.39 -13.34 -8.82
N GLU A 105 -4.30 -12.60 -9.91
CA GLU A 105 -3.60 -13.03 -11.12
C GLU A 105 -2.23 -12.36 -11.13
N LEU A 106 -1.17 -13.16 -11.21
CA LEU A 106 0.21 -12.69 -11.16
C LEU A 106 0.84 -12.76 -12.54
N VAL A 107 1.87 -11.95 -12.74
CA VAL A 107 2.71 -11.90 -13.92
C VAL A 107 4.13 -12.32 -13.52
N LYS A 108 4.80 -13.14 -14.35
CA LYS A 108 6.22 -13.50 -14.13
C LYS A 108 7.11 -12.30 -14.44
N ILE A 109 8.04 -12.02 -13.54
CA ILE A 109 9.06 -10.98 -13.75
C ILE A 109 10.40 -11.54 -14.24
N GLY A 110 10.54 -12.87 -14.31
CA GLY A 110 11.73 -13.57 -14.76
C GLY A 110 12.30 -14.53 -13.72
N ASP A 111 13.44 -15.12 -14.06
CA ASP A 111 14.15 -16.03 -13.16
C ASP A 111 15.06 -15.24 -12.20
N VAL A 112 14.71 -15.28 -10.93
CA VAL A 112 15.42 -14.60 -9.83
C VAL A 112 16.43 -15.51 -9.10
N SER A 113 16.66 -16.74 -9.59
CA SER A 113 17.56 -17.71 -8.95
C SER A 113 19.05 -17.30 -9.01
N ALA A 114 19.44 -16.55 -10.03
CA ALA A 114 20.80 -16.02 -10.19
C ALA A 114 20.97 -14.61 -9.59
N GLY A 115 19.92 -14.04 -9.04
CA GLY A 115 19.89 -12.68 -8.47
C GLY A 115 18.82 -11.80 -9.12
N TYR A 116 18.72 -10.60 -8.60
CA TYR A 116 17.78 -9.58 -9.07
C TYR A 116 18.39 -8.18 -8.90
N ASN A 117 17.80 -7.21 -9.55
CA ASN A 117 18.18 -5.80 -9.42
C ASN A 117 17.10 -5.03 -8.68
N LEU A 118 17.53 -4.17 -7.77
CA LEU A 118 16.66 -3.25 -7.04
C LEU A 118 17.05 -1.81 -7.37
N ILE A 119 16.14 -1.05 -7.95
CA ILE A 119 16.28 0.39 -8.18
C ILE A 119 15.48 1.13 -7.12
N ALA A 120 16.17 1.84 -6.24
CA ALA A 120 15.55 2.68 -5.22
C ALA A 120 15.56 4.14 -5.67
N LEU A 121 14.40 4.78 -5.59
CA LEU A 121 14.21 6.17 -5.97
C LEU A 121 13.69 6.95 -4.77
N GLY A 122 14.46 7.92 -4.29
CA GLY A 122 14.06 8.82 -3.21
C GLY A 122 13.40 10.08 -3.74
N ASP A 123 12.33 10.50 -3.11
CA ASP A 123 11.74 11.84 -3.16
C ASP A 123 11.61 12.45 -4.58
N PRO A 124 10.85 11.89 -5.51
CA PRO A 124 10.62 12.52 -6.81
C PRO A 124 9.90 13.87 -6.71
N GLN A 125 8.98 14.04 -5.79
CA GLN A 125 8.35 15.27 -5.27
C GLN A 125 7.96 16.34 -6.31
N PRO A 126 7.35 16.06 -7.48
CA PRO A 126 6.86 17.13 -8.33
C PRO A 126 5.73 17.90 -7.64
N ARG A 127 5.74 19.22 -7.82
CA ARG A 127 4.70 20.15 -7.32
C ARG A 127 3.74 20.59 -8.41
N THR A 128 4.12 20.38 -9.66
CA THR A 128 3.39 20.79 -10.85
C THR A 128 3.50 19.74 -11.94
N GLU A 129 2.57 19.74 -12.87
CA GLU A 129 2.64 18.89 -14.07
C GLU A 129 3.95 19.10 -14.85
N MET A 130 4.42 20.33 -14.95
CA MET A 130 5.69 20.63 -15.61
C MET A 130 6.88 19.89 -14.97
N GLN A 131 6.94 19.85 -13.62
CA GLN A 131 7.98 19.11 -12.91
C GLN A 131 7.81 17.59 -13.06
N ALA A 132 6.57 17.10 -13.11
CA ALA A 132 6.30 15.70 -13.41
C ALA A 132 6.76 15.33 -14.84
N ASP A 133 6.58 16.22 -15.81
CA ASP A 133 7.08 16.05 -17.17
C ASP A 133 8.61 16.12 -17.26
N GLU A 134 9.25 16.96 -16.44
CA GLU A 134 10.72 16.99 -16.31
C GLU A 134 11.26 15.67 -15.75
N PHE A 135 10.62 15.13 -14.72
CA PHE A 135 10.95 13.78 -14.20
C PHE A 135 10.83 12.71 -15.30
N ALA A 136 9.76 12.78 -16.09
CA ALA A 136 9.50 11.82 -17.18
C ALA A 136 10.53 11.93 -18.32
N ARG A 137 11.18 13.05 -18.48
CA ARG A 137 12.09 13.38 -19.60
C ARG A 137 13.55 13.05 -19.29
N GLU A 138 14.00 13.27 -18.05
CA GLU A 138 15.40 13.09 -17.67
C GLU A 138 15.61 11.96 -16.66
N PRO A 139 15.13 12.02 -15.38
CA PRO A 139 15.39 10.95 -14.42
C PRO A 139 14.84 9.60 -14.86
N LEU A 140 13.66 9.56 -15.47
CA LEU A 140 13.07 8.31 -15.95
C LEU A 140 13.89 7.67 -17.08
N GLU A 141 14.40 8.46 -18.01
CA GLU A 141 15.24 7.95 -19.11
C GLU A 141 16.54 7.35 -18.57
N ASP A 142 17.14 7.97 -17.55
CA ASP A 142 18.32 7.40 -16.87
C ASP A 142 18.00 6.09 -16.14
N ILE A 143 16.83 6.01 -15.49
CA ILE A 143 16.35 4.76 -14.88
C ILE A 143 16.18 3.67 -15.94
N CYS A 144 15.51 3.97 -17.04
CA CYS A 144 15.29 3.04 -18.15
C CYS A 144 16.62 2.56 -18.77
N LYS A 145 17.56 3.48 -19.01
CA LYS A 145 18.90 3.17 -19.52
C LYS A 145 19.65 2.27 -18.56
N THR A 146 19.74 2.64 -17.28
CA THR A 146 20.42 1.86 -16.24
C THR A 146 19.82 0.46 -16.14
N ALA A 147 18.49 0.36 -16.10
CA ALA A 147 17.80 -0.93 -16.04
C ALA A 147 18.10 -1.80 -17.29
N GLY A 148 18.21 -1.19 -18.48
CA GLY A 148 18.55 -1.86 -19.72
C GLY A 148 19.98 -2.45 -19.77
N GLU A 149 20.89 -1.92 -18.97
CA GLU A 149 22.28 -2.40 -18.83
C GLU A 149 22.41 -3.52 -17.79
N LEU A 150 21.42 -3.68 -16.89
CA LEU A 150 21.41 -4.68 -15.84
C LEU A 150 20.97 -6.05 -16.39
N LYS A 151 21.54 -7.12 -15.84
CA LYS A 151 21.13 -8.47 -16.16
C LYS A 151 20.18 -9.03 -15.11
N GLY A 152 19.16 -9.74 -15.57
CA GLY A 152 18.17 -10.39 -14.70
C GLY A 152 16.97 -9.50 -14.37
N PRO A 153 16.03 -10.01 -13.58
CA PRO A 153 14.83 -9.31 -13.20
C PRO A 153 15.14 -8.04 -12.40
N THR A 154 14.38 -6.98 -12.68
CA THR A 154 14.49 -5.70 -11.99
C THR A 154 13.15 -5.37 -11.33
N ILE A 155 13.20 -4.84 -10.12
CA ILE A 155 12.07 -4.17 -9.47
C ILE A 155 12.50 -2.77 -9.04
N GLY A 156 11.55 -1.86 -9.02
CA GLY A 156 11.74 -0.50 -8.50
C GLY A 156 11.01 -0.29 -7.19
N ILE A 157 11.55 0.60 -6.36
CA ILE A 157 10.91 1.08 -5.13
C ILE A 157 11.06 2.60 -5.07
N ALA A 158 9.94 3.31 -4.94
CA ALA A 158 9.92 4.72 -4.58
C ALA A 158 9.79 4.85 -3.05
N LEU A 159 10.71 5.58 -2.47
CA LEU A 159 10.91 5.71 -1.01
C LEU A 159 10.03 6.81 -0.38
N GLY A 160 8.87 7.05 -0.95
CA GLY A 160 7.93 8.07 -0.50
C GLY A 160 8.11 9.41 -1.20
N ASP A 161 7.25 10.35 -0.83
CA ASP A 161 7.16 11.68 -1.43
C ASP A 161 7.06 11.63 -2.96
N ILE A 162 6.11 10.83 -3.45
CA ILE A 162 5.82 10.64 -4.87
C ILE A 162 5.35 11.94 -5.51
N CYS A 163 4.67 12.77 -4.72
CA CYS A 163 4.27 14.13 -5.06
C CYS A 163 4.55 15.06 -3.88
N PHE A 164 4.48 16.38 -4.08
CA PHE A 164 4.61 17.36 -3.01
C PHE A 164 3.27 18.04 -2.72
N ASP A 165 2.48 17.46 -1.83
CA ASP A 165 1.16 17.95 -1.38
C ASP A 165 0.09 18.03 -2.51
N VAL A 166 0.39 17.55 -3.71
CA VAL A 166 -0.51 17.55 -4.88
C VAL A 166 -0.80 16.11 -5.28
N THR A 167 -1.70 15.47 -4.53
CA THR A 167 -1.99 14.02 -4.68
C THR A 167 -2.56 13.64 -6.06
N GLU A 168 -3.08 14.59 -6.83
CA GLU A 168 -3.50 14.41 -8.22
C GLU A 168 -2.35 13.98 -9.13
N LEU A 169 -1.11 14.36 -8.81
CA LEU A 169 0.08 13.98 -9.56
C LEU A 169 0.47 12.51 -9.39
N MET A 170 -0.13 11.77 -8.44
CA MET A 170 0.07 10.32 -8.32
C MET A 170 -0.37 9.57 -9.57
N GLN A 171 -1.38 10.06 -10.30
CA GLN A 171 -1.76 9.47 -11.58
C GLN A 171 -0.72 9.75 -12.66
N ASN A 172 -0.11 10.94 -12.67
CA ASN A 172 1.00 11.26 -13.59
C ASN A 172 2.21 10.36 -13.30
N TRP A 173 2.54 10.15 -12.02
CA TRP A 173 3.55 9.18 -11.62
C TRP A 173 3.29 7.79 -12.22
N LYS A 174 2.10 7.24 -12.05
CA LYS A 174 1.73 5.92 -12.58
C LYS A 174 1.89 5.84 -14.09
N ASN A 175 1.40 6.87 -14.82
CA ASN A 175 1.49 6.95 -16.28
C ASN A 175 2.95 7.06 -16.77
N THR A 176 3.82 7.60 -15.93
CA THR A 176 5.24 7.80 -16.21
C THR A 176 6.05 6.55 -15.90
N ILE A 177 5.90 6.01 -14.68
CA ILE A 177 6.75 4.93 -14.18
C ILE A 177 6.54 3.61 -14.92
N ILE A 178 5.37 3.40 -15.51
CA ILE A 178 5.09 2.22 -16.35
C ILE A 178 6.06 2.07 -17.52
N ARG A 179 6.66 3.17 -17.99
CA ARG A 179 7.63 3.20 -19.10
C ARG A 179 8.92 2.45 -18.75
N THR A 180 9.22 2.23 -17.47
CA THR A 180 10.37 1.42 -17.03
C THR A 180 10.27 -0.04 -17.48
N GLY A 181 9.05 -0.56 -17.72
CA GLY A 181 8.81 -1.94 -18.15
C GLY A 181 8.91 -2.99 -17.03
N PHE A 182 9.16 -2.59 -15.79
CA PHE A 182 9.20 -3.46 -14.61
C PHE A 182 8.33 -2.91 -13.47
N PRO A 183 7.92 -3.77 -12.50
CA PRO A 183 7.05 -3.34 -11.41
C PRO A 183 7.78 -2.35 -10.48
N PHE A 184 7.11 -1.25 -10.19
CA PHE A 184 7.59 -0.22 -9.26
C PHE A 184 6.66 -0.17 -8.04
N TYR A 185 7.20 -0.50 -6.87
CA TYR A 185 6.50 -0.45 -5.58
C TYR A 185 6.73 0.90 -4.90
N THR A 186 5.88 1.29 -3.97
CA THR A 186 5.95 2.59 -3.31
C THR A 186 5.70 2.48 -1.82
N VAL A 187 6.29 3.33 -1.02
CA VAL A 187 5.82 3.65 0.33
C VAL A 187 5.33 5.09 0.36
N PRO A 188 4.41 5.48 1.24
CA PRO A 188 4.05 6.88 1.36
C PRO A 188 5.13 7.69 2.06
N GLY A 189 5.33 8.94 1.62
CA GLY A 189 6.07 9.96 2.35
C GLY A 189 5.11 10.99 2.94
N ASN A 190 5.62 11.95 3.69
CA ASN A 190 4.77 12.94 4.37
C ASN A 190 4.02 13.88 3.39
N HIS A 191 4.50 14.02 2.16
CA HIS A 191 3.84 14.82 1.14
C HIS A 191 2.79 14.05 0.32
N ASP A 192 2.69 12.74 0.49
CA ASP A 192 1.72 11.88 -0.20
C ASP A 192 0.35 11.80 0.49
N TYR A 193 0.22 12.44 1.63
CA TYR A 193 -1.05 12.56 2.36
C TYR A 193 -1.84 13.78 1.90
N THR A 194 -3.14 13.63 1.70
CA THR A 194 -4.03 14.73 1.31
C THR A 194 -3.98 15.86 2.35
N TYR A 195 -3.50 17.02 1.95
CA TYR A 195 -3.12 18.12 2.85
C TYR A 195 -4.25 18.57 3.77
N GLU A 196 -5.46 18.73 3.23
CA GLU A 196 -6.64 19.21 3.95
C GLU A 196 -7.13 18.21 4.99
N LEU A 197 -6.81 16.93 4.82
CA LEU A 197 -7.26 15.82 5.66
C LEU A 197 -6.24 15.40 6.72
N ARG A 198 -5.08 16.04 6.82
CA ARG A 198 -3.99 15.72 7.77
C ARG A 198 -4.35 15.86 9.26
N HIS A 199 -5.57 16.28 9.56
CA HIS A 199 -6.11 16.21 10.92
C HIS A 199 -6.59 14.80 11.30
N ASN A 200 -6.72 13.89 10.32
CA ASN A 200 -7.08 12.48 10.48
C ASN A 200 -6.20 11.66 9.55
N ASP A 201 -5.28 10.91 10.12
CA ASP A 201 -4.26 10.13 9.43
C ASP A 201 -4.84 9.18 8.38
N ALA A 202 -5.81 8.36 8.77
CA ALA A 202 -6.44 7.38 7.87
C ALA A 202 -7.20 8.01 6.69
N LEU A 203 -7.79 9.20 6.88
CA LEU A 203 -8.45 9.93 5.80
C LEU A 203 -7.45 10.60 4.86
N ALA A 204 -6.37 11.14 5.42
CA ALA A 204 -5.32 11.78 4.64
C ALA A 204 -4.57 10.80 3.74
N LEU A 205 -4.39 9.55 4.20
CA LEU A 205 -3.73 8.47 3.45
C LEU A 205 -4.63 7.87 2.34
N ALA A 206 -5.93 8.09 2.39
CA ALA A 206 -6.90 7.40 1.52
C ALA A 206 -6.61 7.57 0.02
N THR A 207 -6.18 8.76 -0.42
CA THR A 207 -5.84 9.01 -1.84
C THR A 207 -4.62 8.20 -2.28
N TYR A 208 -3.60 8.07 -1.40
CA TYR A 208 -2.48 7.17 -1.66
C TYR A 208 -2.93 5.71 -1.78
N GLU A 209 -3.74 5.23 -0.82
CA GLU A 209 -4.27 3.86 -0.84
C GLU A 209 -5.15 3.56 -2.07
N ASP A 210 -5.86 4.55 -2.58
CA ASP A 210 -6.66 4.41 -3.81
C ASP A 210 -5.80 4.22 -5.05
N ASN A 211 -4.61 4.82 -5.09
CA ASN A 211 -3.67 4.72 -6.20
C ASN A 211 -2.78 3.48 -6.12
N PHE A 212 -2.25 3.17 -4.94
CA PHE A 212 -1.17 2.20 -4.75
C PHE A 212 -1.54 0.98 -3.89
N GLY A 213 -2.67 1.03 -3.19
CA GLY A 213 -3.12 -0.01 -2.27
C GLY A 213 -2.63 0.19 -0.84
N PRO A 214 -2.58 -0.87 -0.01
CA PRO A 214 -2.17 -0.77 1.38
C PRO A 214 -0.76 -0.21 1.50
N ALA A 215 -0.55 0.71 2.45
CA ALA A 215 0.74 1.37 2.70
C ALA A 215 1.77 0.45 3.38
N ASN A 216 1.28 -0.60 4.07
CA ASN A 216 2.11 -1.58 4.77
C ASN A 216 1.95 -2.95 4.11
N TYR A 217 3.01 -3.44 3.46
CA TYR A 217 2.97 -4.70 2.71
C TYR A 217 4.38 -5.26 2.53
N ALA A 218 4.49 -6.44 1.88
CA ALA A 218 5.78 -7.02 1.60
C ALA A 218 5.84 -7.68 0.23
N VAL A 219 7.05 -7.80 -0.29
CA VAL A 219 7.39 -8.50 -1.52
C VAL A 219 8.51 -9.49 -1.21
N GLN A 220 8.41 -10.71 -1.72
CA GLN A 220 9.51 -11.65 -1.75
C GLN A 220 10.18 -11.63 -3.12
N ILE A 221 11.50 -11.52 -3.16
CA ILE A 221 12.26 -11.61 -4.38
C ILE A 221 13.54 -12.45 -4.14
N GLY A 222 13.75 -13.46 -4.97
CA GLY A 222 14.78 -14.46 -4.66
C GLY A 222 14.47 -15.13 -3.31
N SER A 223 15.46 -15.10 -2.43
CA SER A 223 15.34 -15.56 -1.04
C SER A 223 14.91 -14.44 -0.07
N ASP A 224 14.92 -13.20 -0.52
CA ASP A 224 14.81 -12.02 0.34
C ASP A 224 13.37 -11.52 0.47
N PHE A 225 13.11 -10.85 1.58
CA PHE A 225 11.84 -10.16 1.83
C PHE A 225 12.08 -8.67 1.95
N ILE A 226 11.30 -7.89 1.22
CA ILE A 226 11.29 -6.44 1.30
C ILE A 226 9.97 -6.05 1.95
N ILE A 227 10.03 -5.46 3.13
CA ILE A 227 8.87 -5.03 3.91
C ILE A 227 8.77 -3.51 3.77
N MET A 228 7.70 -3.04 3.15
CA MET A 228 7.36 -1.65 2.95
C MET A 228 6.49 -1.19 4.10
N LEU A 229 6.89 -0.11 4.76
CA LEU A 229 6.21 0.41 5.93
C LEU A 229 5.93 1.91 5.79
N ASP A 230 4.73 2.29 6.16
CA ASP A 230 4.36 3.66 6.41
C ASP A 230 4.85 4.06 7.81
N ASN A 231 5.76 5.02 7.88
CA ASN A 231 6.32 5.54 9.12
C ASN A 231 5.87 6.98 9.42
N ILE A 232 4.89 7.50 8.70
CA ILE A 232 4.38 8.85 8.88
C ILE A 232 3.05 8.80 9.64
N ILE A 233 2.92 9.57 10.70
CA ILE A 233 1.71 9.63 11.50
C ILE A 233 1.26 11.10 11.66
N TYR A 234 0.11 11.42 11.06
CA TYR A 234 -0.57 12.70 11.24
C TYR A 234 -1.55 12.59 12.42
N SER A 235 -1.11 12.96 13.61
CA SER A 235 -1.95 13.00 14.80
C SER A 235 -1.72 14.26 15.60
N ARG A 236 -2.82 14.95 15.95
CA ARG A 236 -2.76 16.07 16.88
C ARG A 236 -2.78 15.61 18.35
N LYS A 237 -3.41 14.47 18.62
CA LYS A 237 -3.73 14.04 19.99
C LYS A 237 -2.53 13.50 20.77
N ASN A 238 -1.59 12.85 20.10
CA ASN A 238 -0.44 12.17 20.71
C ASN A 238 0.89 12.59 20.09
N ASN A 239 0.96 13.77 19.46
CA ASN A 239 2.17 14.21 18.79
C ASN A 239 3.21 14.71 19.81
N PRO A 240 4.27 13.94 20.11
CA PRO A 240 5.27 14.31 21.13
C PRO A 240 6.17 15.45 20.66
N THR A 241 6.22 15.73 19.35
CA THR A 241 7.22 16.64 18.77
C THR A 241 6.68 18.04 18.49
N LYS A 242 5.37 18.28 18.63
CA LYS A 242 4.67 19.50 18.20
C LYS A 242 4.81 19.81 16.69
N LYS A 243 5.39 18.92 15.90
CA LYS A 243 5.42 19.01 14.44
C LYS A 243 4.02 18.71 13.86
N LYS A 244 3.83 18.94 12.58
CA LYS A 244 2.57 18.59 11.88
C LYS A 244 2.33 17.08 11.86
N TYR A 245 3.39 16.28 11.82
CA TYR A 245 3.42 14.82 11.88
C TYR A 245 4.64 14.38 12.70
N TYR A 246 4.72 13.10 12.99
CA TYR A 246 5.91 12.47 13.55
C TYR A 246 6.19 11.14 12.86
N GLU A 247 7.45 10.74 12.89
CA GLU A 247 7.91 9.46 12.35
C GLU A 247 7.77 8.37 13.44
N GLY A 248 7.18 7.24 13.04
CA GLY A 248 6.95 6.12 13.95
C GLY A 248 6.02 5.07 13.35
N TYR A 249 5.65 4.09 14.15
CA TYR A 249 4.73 3.04 13.76
C TYR A 249 3.60 2.93 14.76
N SER A 250 2.38 2.71 14.28
CA SER A 250 1.26 2.36 15.14
C SER A 250 1.39 0.93 15.67
N ASP A 251 0.67 0.64 16.75
CA ASP A 251 0.64 -0.72 17.31
C ASP A 251 0.14 -1.75 16.28
N GLU A 252 -0.81 -1.36 15.41
CA GLU A 252 -1.34 -2.22 14.36
C GLU A 252 -0.27 -2.59 13.33
N ILE A 253 0.60 -1.63 12.94
CA ILE A 253 1.72 -1.88 12.04
C ILE A 253 2.71 -2.84 12.70
N LEU A 254 3.05 -2.62 13.97
CA LEU A 254 3.97 -3.48 14.71
C LEU A 254 3.42 -4.90 14.89
N GLU A 255 2.12 -5.04 15.17
CA GLU A 255 1.44 -6.33 15.23
C GLU A 255 1.47 -7.06 13.88
N TRP A 256 1.19 -6.34 12.77
CA TRP A 256 1.26 -6.89 11.43
C TRP A 256 2.68 -7.36 11.08
N VAL A 257 3.70 -6.53 11.33
CA VAL A 257 5.12 -6.90 11.11
C VAL A 257 5.47 -8.15 11.94
N SER A 258 5.10 -8.17 13.22
CA SER A 258 5.34 -9.33 14.09
C SER A 258 4.66 -10.61 13.56
N GLY A 259 3.43 -10.49 13.07
CA GLY A 259 2.70 -11.58 12.44
C GLY A 259 3.37 -12.09 11.16
N LEU A 260 3.83 -11.17 10.31
CA LEU A 260 4.54 -11.50 9.08
C LEU A 260 5.87 -12.20 9.36
N LEU A 261 6.67 -11.68 10.29
CA LEU A 261 7.98 -12.23 10.63
C LEU A 261 7.92 -13.69 11.12
N ARG A 262 6.82 -14.09 11.76
CA ARG A 262 6.60 -15.50 12.15
C ARG A 262 6.41 -16.44 10.97
N LEU A 263 6.09 -15.91 9.79
CA LEU A 263 5.86 -16.69 8.56
C LEU A 263 7.09 -16.69 7.64
N ILE A 264 8.05 -15.79 7.88
CA ILE A 264 9.30 -15.71 7.13
C ILE A 264 10.32 -16.66 7.77
N PRO A 265 10.97 -17.57 6.98
CA PRO A 265 12.02 -18.40 7.50
C PRO A 265 13.20 -17.57 8.06
N MET A 266 13.82 -18.03 9.15
CA MET A 266 14.86 -17.28 9.88
C MET A 266 16.17 -17.09 9.09
N ASP A 267 16.38 -17.86 8.03
CA ASP A 267 17.55 -17.82 7.14
C ASP A 267 17.39 -16.81 5.99
N ARG A 268 16.33 -16.00 6.00
CA ARG A 268 16.04 -15.02 4.95
C ARG A 268 16.56 -13.64 5.30
N GLN A 269 17.10 -12.96 4.29
CA GLN A 269 17.41 -11.54 4.42
C GLN A 269 16.12 -10.73 4.38
N ILE A 270 16.02 -9.75 5.26
CA ILE A 270 14.87 -8.82 5.35
C ILE A 270 15.38 -7.41 5.16
N TYR A 271 14.79 -6.69 4.21
CA TYR A 271 14.98 -5.26 4.01
C TYR A 271 13.72 -4.53 4.48
N ILE A 272 13.91 -3.52 5.31
CA ILE A 272 12.83 -2.60 5.71
C ILE A 272 12.94 -1.35 4.84
N VAL A 273 11.84 -1.00 4.20
CA VAL A 273 11.72 0.18 3.35
C VAL A 273 10.68 1.12 3.93
N GLN A 274 11.07 2.35 4.11
CA GLN A 274 10.23 3.44 4.64
C GLN A 274 10.74 4.79 4.10
N HIS A 275 9.93 5.81 4.27
CA HIS A 275 10.32 7.21 3.96
C HIS A 275 11.20 7.82 5.04
#